data_9d42cf9686bc2d5fbb331378d480a6ba
#
_entry.id   9d42cf9686bc2d5fbb331378d480a6ba
#
_cell.length_a   1.000
_cell.length_b   1.000
_cell.length_c   1.000
_cell.angle_alpha   90.00
_cell.angle_beta   90.00
_cell.angle_gamma   90.00
#
_symmetry.space_group_name_H-M   'P 1'
#
loop_
_entity.id
_entity.type
_entity.pdbx_description
1 polymer ?
#
loop_
_entity_poly.entity_id
_entity_poly.type
_entity_poly.pdbx_seq_one_letter_code
_entity_poly.pdbx_strand_id
1 'polypeptide(L)'
;MKRKFTLLVGALLALSINASAQLAATLNWAHSVQGQTSSGNSPVSIDKLADGNYIVFSEWGSKSDAGTEYLYIDNAATSFKGGEYTGNSYCANALIQKTSPADGSVLWTVYSNYGYINSGCSHVSPTADGGFVATFEAHGLVSAKDFDNKKLFSVVQADGSSYNITLDTELHLGSSNTEAANVILKFDANGSIEWSRVLRSKVLTDIPNSPSLTNTNLNALTTDEDGNIYIAGNYRSELYIPKADNTTETLSCGNSAGWSGNAQDATGELFIVKLNKDGFFENSLLASGKSEFSDIDNIAYGSGKIYFSGRAKKVDDADVLSIDGQNINASASLQTMFYGAASTTDMKADFIKTLASVANSKGSMVIQNKNLKLADGKLYFTGSVNGGFAEDGKTEAFASNNGTMLKGFVLKADATTGDIEASYCFADSKSVSAYYGTWIGDKIVATGYDMNAAVGHVFTVLNKETLEKEETISVCNTFGSIAMIATPLQDGNTFVVGNRGKGETATILNGSETTPLAVGSKSYWGVVYMSYALNFGTTGIEKAAITDAEDAKAYNLAGQRVNPASKGITIINGHKYLNK
;
A
#
# COMPACT_ATOMS: atom_id res chain seq x y z
N MET A 1 -33.97 49.44 26.11
CA MET A 1 -34.24 48.11 25.60
C MET A 1 -33.50 47.75 24.28
N LYS A 2 -33.20 48.72 23.40
CA LYS A 2 -32.52 48.43 22.11
C LYS A 2 -31.04 47.95 22.20
N ARG A 3 -30.27 48.38 23.22
CA ARG A 3 -28.84 47.98 23.35
C ARG A 3 -28.61 46.55 23.86
N LYS A 4 -29.55 45.96 24.59
CA LYS A 4 -29.41 44.58 25.08
C LYS A 4 -29.70 43.52 24.00
N PHE A 5 -30.53 43.89 23.00
CA PHE A 5 -30.87 42.98 21.89
C PHE A 5 -29.73 42.83 20.90
N THR A 6 -28.96 43.88 20.65
CA THR A 6 -27.81 43.86 19.73
C THR A 6 -26.65 43.02 20.28
N LEU A 7 -26.46 43.00 21.61
CA LEU A 7 -25.43 42.16 22.25
C LEU A 7 -25.80 40.66 22.23
N LEU A 8 -27.10 40.34 22.34
CA LEU A 8 -27.56 38.94 22.29
C LEU A 8 -27.46 38.37 20.88
N VAL A 9 -27.76 39.16 19.86
CA VAL A 9 -27.62 38.75 18.44
C VAL A 9 -26.14 38.62 18.05
N GLY A 10 -25.26 39.51 18.55
CA GLY A 10 -23.81 39.41 18.34
C GLY A 10 -23.21 38.19 19.01
N ALA A 11 -23.67 37.84 20.23
CA ALA A 11 -23.21 36.63 20.93
C ALA A 11 -23.75 35.35 20.30
N LEU A 12 -24.96 35.34 19.77
CA LEU A 12 -25.52 34.21 19.00
C LEU A 12 -24.81 34.03 17.63
N LEU A 13 -24.47 35.14 16.96
CA LEU A 13 -23.67 35.07 15.73
C LEU A 13 -22.20 34.62 15.99
N ALA A 14 -21.61 35.07 17.10
CA ALA A 14 -20.26 34.61 17.48
C ALA A 14 -20.22 33.14 17.92
N LEU A 15 -21.31 32.62 18.49
CA LEU A 15 -21.47 31.20 18.82
C LEU A 15 -21.80 30.33 17.60
N SER A 16 -22.36 30.90 16.54
CA SER A 16 -22.66 30.15 15.30
C SER A 16 -21.46 30.04 14.32
N ILE A 17 -20.39 30.83 14.57
CA ILE A 17 -19.21 30.81 13.68
C ILE A 17 -18.21 29.71 14.08
N ASN A 18 -18.34 29.11 15.26
CA ASN A 18 -17.43 28.06 15.75
C ASN A 18 -18.04 26.64 15.81
N ALA A 19 -19.16 26.39 15.19
CA ALA A 19 -19.56 25.03 14.90
C ALA A 19 -18.86 24.59 13.59
N SER A 20 -17.51 24.49 13.63
CA SER A 20 -16.82 23.64 12.69
C SER A 20 -17.42 22.25 12.89
N ALA A 21 -18.04 21.70 11.86
CA ALA A 21 -18.50 20.34 11.93
C ALA A 21 -17.28 19.47 12.21
N GLN A 22 -17.28 18.86 13.39
CA GLN A 22 -16.20 18.03 13.83
C GLN A 22 -16.08 16.84 12.89
N LEU A 23 -14.89 16.62 12.35
CA LEU A 23 -14.57 15.46 11.56
C LEU A 23 -14.79 14.21 12.42
N ALA A 24 -15.51 13.24 11.92
CA ALA A 24 -15.81 12.02 12.64
C ALA A 24 -15.52 10.78 11.78
N ALA A 25 -14.91 9.78 12.41
CA ALA A 25 -14.79 8.44 11.84
C ALA A 25 -15.79 7.53 12.54
N THR A 26 -16.66 6.90 11.78
CA THR A 26 -17.63 5.92 12.28
C THR A 26 -17.20 4.53 11.83
N LEU A 27 -17.03 3.62 12.78
CA LEU A 27 -16.71 2.23 12.48
C LEU A 27 -17.91 1.54 11.83
N ASN A 28 -17.72 1.00 10.62
CA ASN A 28 -18.72 0.20 9.93
C ASN A 28 -18.62 -1.27 10.38
N TRP A 29 -17.43 -1.82 10.29
CA TRP A 29 -17.13 -3.20 10.71
C TRP A 29 -15.64 -3.38 11.01
N ALA A 30 -15.32 -4.46 11.75
CA ALA A 30 -13.96 -4.89 12.00
C ALA A 30 -13.89 -6.41 12.04
N HIS A 31 -12.81 -6.97 11.44
CA HIS A 31 -12.54 -8.39 11.40
C HIS A 31 -11.09 -8.69 11.76
N SER A 32 -10.86 -9.83 12.40
CA SER A 32 -9.51 -10.27 12.75
C SER A 32 -9.14 -11.56 12.03
N VAL A 33 -7.84 -11.65 11.70
CA VAL A 33 -7.21 -12.86 11.16
C VAL A 33 -6.00 -13.18 12.02
N GLN A 34 -5.89 -14.41 12.51
CA GLN A 34 -4.77 -14.81 13.35
C GLN A 34 -4.23 -16.18 12.96
N GLY A 35 -2.92 -16.23 12.70
CA GLY A 35 -2.16 -17.48 12.71
C GLY A 35 -1.71 -17.88 14.12
N GLN A 36 -1.08 -19.03 14.25
CA GLN A 36 -0.65 -19.57 15.55
C GLN A 36 0.84 -19.35 15.83
N THR A 37 1.45 -18.33 15.23
CA THR A 37 2.84 -17.98 15.48
C THR A 37 3.01 -16.53 15.92
N SER A 38 4.13 -16.23 16.57
CA SER A 38 4.49 -14.87 16.98
C SER A 38 4.92 -13.97 15.82
N SER A 39 5.11 -14.52 14.63
CA SER A 39 5.56 -13.82 13.41
C SER A 39 4.80 -14.34 12.19
N GLY A 40 4.93 -13.67 11.06
CA GLY A 40 4.26 -14.08 9.83
C GLY A 40 2.77 -13.75 9.79
N ASN A 41 2.29 -12.79 10.58
CA ASN A 41 0.93 -12.29 10.50
C ASN A 41 1.00 -10.79 10.18
N SER A 42 0.66 -10.42 8.96
CA SER A 42 0.72 -9.04 8.49
C SER A 42 -0.38 -8.77 7.46
N PRO A 43 -1.04 -7.61 7.49
CA PRO A 43 -1.81 -7.16 6.35
C PRO A 43 -0.83 -6.84 5.22
N VAL A 44 -1.21 -7.15 4.00
CA VAL A 44 -0.39 -6.95 2.80
C VAL A 44 -0.99 -5.88 1.91
N SER A 45 -2.17 -6.12 1.36
CA SER A 45 -2.86 -5.17 0.49
C SER A 45 -4.37 -5.33 0.55
N ILE A 46 -5.07 -4.27 0.19
CA ILE A 46 -6.53 -4.24 0.06
C ILE A 46 -6.84 -3.50 -1.23
N ASP A 47 -7.74 -4.06 -2.04
CA ASP A 47 -8.19 -3.40 -3.25
C ASP A 47 -9.67 -3.70 -3.52
N LYS A 48 -10.28 -3.00 -4.49
CA LYS A 48 -11.69 -3.13 -4.85
C LYS A 48 -11.83 -3.80 -6.21
N LEU A 49 -12.57 -4.91 -6.24
CA LEU A 49 -12.91 -5.63 -7.47
C LEU A 49 -14.00 -4.89 -8.26
N ALA A 50 -14.13 -5.22 -9.55
CA ALA A 50 -15.11 -4.62 -10.45
C ALA A 50 -16.57 -4.83 -10.01
N ASP A 51 -16.86 -5.91 -9.26
CA ASP A 51 -18.18 -6.20 -8.69
C ASP A 51 -18.49 -5.42 -7.40
N GLY A 52 -17.56 -4.57 -6.97
CA GLY A 52 -17.70 -3.72 -5.79
C GLY A 52 -17.25 -4.38 -4.49
N ASN A 53 -16.95 -5.68 -4.46
CA ASN A 53 -16.40 -6.34 -3.29
C ASN A 53 -14.92 -6.00 -3.11
N TYR A 54 -14.40 -6.22 -1.90
CA TYR A 54 -12.99 -5.99 -1.61
C TYR A 54 -12.19 -7.28 -1.75
N ILE A 55 -10.97 -7.17 -2.22
CA ILE A 55 -9.95 -8.20 -2.15
C ILE A 55 -8.95 -7.82 -1.07
N VAL A 56 -8.73 -8.72 -0.13
CA VAL A 56 -7.87 -8.50 1.04
C VAL A 56 -6.79 -9.55 1.03
N PHE A 57 -5.55 -9.14 0.99
CA PHE A 57 -4.41 -10.02 1.07
C PHE A 57 -3.70 -9.87 2.41
N SER A 58 -3.54 -10.99 3.12
CA SER A 58 -2.81 -11.10 4.38
C SER A 58 -1.74 -12.17 4.29
N GLU A 59 -0.72 -12.00 5.11
CA GLU A 59 0.17 -13.07 5.51
C GLU A 59 -0.28 -13.62 6.86
N TRP A 60 -0.26 -14.94 7.02
CA TRP A 60 -0.49 -15.59 8.30
C TRP A 60 0.55 -16.66 8.61
N GLY A 61 0.93 -16.76 9.88
CA GLY A 61 1.97 -17.67 10.31
C GLY A 61 1.41 -19.03 10.76
N SER A 62 2.04 -20.12 10.27
CA SER A 62 1.86 -21.46 10.80
C SER A 62 3.19 -22.00 11.32
N LYS A 63 3.15 -22.95 12.24
CA LYS A 63 4.37 -23.66 12.68
C LYS A 63 4.65 -24.85 11.79
N SER A 64 5.92 -25.24 11.81
CA SER A 64 6.41 -26.38 11.05
C SER A 64 5.93 -27.75 11.57
N ASP A 65 5.48 -27.83 12.81
CA ASP A 65 5.23 -29.10 13.49
C ASP A 65 3.82 -29.64 13.30
N ALA A 66 3.31 -29.49 12.10
CA ALA A 66 2.35 -30.43 11.65
C ALA A 66 0.92 -30.48 12.18
N GLY A 67 0.06 -30.22 11.30
CA GLY A 67 -1.23 -30.91 11.25
C GLY A 67 -2.30 -30.51 12.26
N THR A 68 -2.00 -29.62 13.20
CA THR A 68 -2.96 -29.20 14.23
C THR A 68 -3.17 -27.69 14.27
N GLU A 69 -2.48 -26.91 13.46
CA GLU A 69 -2.54 -25.45 13.53
C GLU A 69 -3.42 -24.88 12.44
N TYR A 70 -4.49 -24.24 12.88
CA TYR A 70 -5.51 -23.65 12.03
C TYR A 70 -5.39 -22.13 12.03
N LEU A 71 -5.83 -21.54 10.94
CA LEU A 71 -6.11 -20.12 10.86
C LEU A 71 -7.38 -19.81 11.67
N TYR A 72 -7.37 -18.70 12.41
CA TYR A 72 -8.53 -18.16 13.08
C TYR A 72 -9.03 -16.92 12.36
N ILE A 73 -10.33 -16.85 12.12
CA ILE A 73 -11.03 -15.68 11.60
C ILE A 73 -12.06 -15.29 12.66
N ASP A 74 -12.03 -14.04 13.11
CA ASP A 74 -12.88 -13.52 14.18
C ASP A 74 -12.91 -14.45 15.43
N ASN A 75 -11.74 -14.95 15.79
CA ASN A 75 -11.52 -15.88 16.89
C ASN A 75 -12.18 -17.27 16.72
N ALA A 76 -12.70 -17.57 15.54
CA ALA A 76 -13.21 -18.89 15.18
C ALA A 76 -12.14 -19.69 14.41
N ALA A 77 -11.86 -20.91 14.85
CA ALA A 77 -10.94 -21.79 14.14
C ALA A 77 -11.53 -22.20 12.78
N THR A 78 -10.71 -22.08 11.74
CA THR A 78 -11.04 -22.60 10.40
C THR A 78 -10.45 -24.00 10.22
N SER A 79 -10.77 -24.66 9.10
CA SER A 79 -10.10 -25.90 8.67
C SER A 79 -8.83 -25.66 7.85
N PHE A 80 -8.41 -24.40 7.65
CA PHE A 80 -7.29 -24.05 6.80
C PHE A 80 -5.97 -24.40 7.48
N LYS A 81 -5.13 -25.15 6.77
CA LYS A 81 -3.80 -25.53 7.20
C LYS A 81 -2.77 -24.84 6.33
N GLY A 82 -1.79 -24.20 6.98
CA GLY A 82 -0.65 -23.60 6.29
C GLY A 82 0.37 -24.62 5.80
N GLY A 83 1.35 -24.11 5.06
CA GLY A 83 2.48 -24.88 4.59
C GLY A 83 3.33 -25.42 5.74
N GLU A 84 3.99 -26.54 5.50
CA GLU A 84 5.01 -27.09 6.39
C GLU A 84 6.39 -26.57 6.01
N TYR A 85 7.23 -26.26 6.99
CA TYR A 85 8.62 -25.88 6.78
C TYR A 85 9.54 -26.67 7.72
N THR A 86 10.47 -27.41 7.13
CA THR A 86 11.45 -28.18 7.91
C THR A 86 12.68 -27.32 8.18
N GLY A 87 12.72 -26.64 9.30
CA GLY A 87 13.97 -25.97 9.71
C GLY A 87 13.84 -24.63 10.41
N ASN A 88 12.69 -23.97 10.35
CA ASN A 88 12.42 -22.73 11.07
C ASN A 88 11.16 -22.86 11.93
N SER A 89 11.04 -21.98 12.89
CA SER A 89 9.93 -22.01 13.85
C SER A 89 8.58 -21.55 13.30
N TYR A 90 8.49 -21.07 12.05
CA TYR A 90 7.24 -20.63 11.43
C TYR A 90 7.32 -20.56 9.91
N CYS A 91 6.18 -20.68 9.28
CA CYS A 91 5.94 -20.52 7.84
C CYS A 91 4.98 -19.36 7.61
N ALA A 92 5.34 -18.42 6.77
CA ALA A 92 4.44 -17.36 6.36
C ALA A 92 3.62 -17.82 5.16
N ASN A 93 2.31 -17.83 5.29
CA ASN A 93 1.37 -18.30 4.27
C ASN A 93 0.61 -17.13 3.66
N ALA A 94 0.28 -17.25 2.37
CA ALA A 94 -0.64 -16.34 1.72
C ALA A 94 -2.09 -16.62 2.16
N LEU A 95 -2.86 -15.56 2.37
CA LEU A 95 -4.30 -15.60 2.58
C LEU A 95 -4.93 -14.47 1.79
N ILE A 96 -5.73 -14.81 0.80
CA ILE A 96 -6.48 -13.86 -0.02
C ILE A 96 -7.96 -14.10 0.23
N GLN A 97 -8.70 -13.05 0.57
CA GLN A 97 -10.11 -13.12 0.89
C GLN A 97 -10.90 -12.10 0.08
N LYS A 98 -12.01 -12.53 -0.50
CA LYS A 98 -13.03 -11.62 -1.03
C LYS A 98 -14.00 -11.30 0.08
N THR A 99 -14.22 -10.02 0.34
CA THR A 99 -15.06 -9.55 1.45
C THR A 99 -16.13 -8.59 0.97
N SER A 100 -17.28 -8.65 1.63
CA SER A 100 -18.40 -7.74 1.40
C SER A 100 -18.06 -6.35 1.95
N PRO A 101 -18.26 -5.26 1.20
CA PRO A 101 -18.07 -3.90 1.71
C PRO A 101 -19.09 -3.52 2.78
N ALA A 102 -20.26 -4.16 2.80
CA ALA A 102 -21.35 -3.80 3.68
C ALA A 102 -21.08 -4.15 5.16
N ASP A 103 -20.49 -5.31 5.41
CA ASP A 103 -20.32 -5.87 6.74
C ASP A 103 -18.96 -6.57 6.95
N GLY A 104 -18.08 -6.57 5.93
CA GLY A 104 -16.79 -7.23 5.96
C GLY A 104 -16.85 -8.75 5.90
N SER A 105 -18.03 -9.36 5.73
CA SER A 105 -18.17 -10.82 5.68
C SER A 105 -17.33 -11.43 4.55
N VAL A 106 -16.65 -12.53 4.85
CA VAL A 106 -15.82 -13.26 3.89
C VAL A 106 -16.71 -14.06 2.95
N LEU A 107 -16.63 -13.77 1.65
CA LEU A 107 -17.40 -14.45 0.61
C LEU A 107 -16.71 -15.72 0.14
N TRP A 108 -15.40 -15.67 -0.02
CA TRP A 108 -14.54 -16.83 -0.27
C TRP A 108 -13.10 -16.56 0.19
N THR A 109 -12.33 -17.63 0.30
CA THR A 109 -10.93 -17.61 0.76
C THR A 109 -10.05 -18.47 -0.13
N VAL A 110 -8.88 -17.94 -0.46
CA VAL A 110 -7.76 -18.62 -1.12
C VAL A 110 -6.58 -18.59 -0.17
N TYR A 111 -5.84 -19.69 0.00
CA TYR A 111 -4.70 -19.71 0.90
C TYR A 111 -3.61 -20.66 0.43
N SER A 112 -2.35 -20.41 0.79
CA SER A 112 -1.26 -21.35 0.51
C SER A 112 -1.18 -22.45 1.54
N ASN A 113 -0.93 -23.68 1.07
CA ASN A 113 -0.80 -24.87 1.90
C ASN A 113 0.50 -25.67 1.67
N TYR A 114 1.40 -25.14 0.86
CA TYR A 114 2.74 -25.68 0.63
C TYR A 114 3.70 -24.55 0.21
N GLY A 115 4.92 -24.58 0.73
CA GLY A 115 5.86 -23.48 0.63
C GLY A 115 5.51 -22.33 1.59
N TYR A 116 6.28 -21.26 1.54
CA TYR A 116 6.01 -20.04 2.28
C TYR A 116 6.24 -18.80 1.40
N ILE A 117 5.75 -17.65 1.81
CA ILE A 117 5.91 -16.39 1.09
C ILE A 117 6.76 -15.39 1.86
N ASN A 118 7.29 -14.41 1.13
CA ASN A 118 7.84 -13.17 1.68
C ASN A 118 6.83 -12.04 1.45
N SER A 119 6.24 -11.52 2.52
CA SER A 119 5.20 -10.48 2.48
C SER A 119 5.69 -9.15 1.91
N GLY A 120 6.99 -8.88 1.98
CA GLY A 120 7.57 -7.64 1.43
C GLY A 120 7.48 -7.52 -0.10
N CYS A 121 7.27 -8.65 -0.78
CA CYS A 121 7.16 -8.74 -2.24
C CYS A 121 5.77 -9.26 -2.68
N SER A 122 4.74 -9.02 -1.90
CA SER A 122 3.40 -9.55 -2.15
C SER A 122 2.40 -8.44 -2.42
N HIS A 123 1.64 -8.56 -3.51
CA HIS A 123 0.68 -7.56 -3.96
C HIS A 123 -0.53 -8.19 -4.62
N VAL A 124 -1.65 -7.47 -4.64
CA VAL A 124 -2.80 -7.78 -5.50
C VAL A 124 -3.16 -6.55 -6.34
N SER A 125 -3.69 -6.78 -7.54
CA SER A 125 -4.25 -5.74 -8.40
C SER A 125 -5.49 -6.29 -9.11
N PRO A 126 -6.65 -5.63 -9.03
CA PRO A 126 -7.85 -6.00 -9.77
C PRO A 126 -7.63 -5.91 -11.27
N THR A 127 -8.36 -6.71 -12.03
CA THR A 127 -8.37 -6.68 -13.50
C THR A 127 -9.75 -6.32 -14.03
N ALA A 128 -9.81 -5.74 -15.23
CA ALA A 128 -11.04 -5.24 -15.84
C ALA A 128 -12.09 -6.33 -16.09
N ASP A 129 -11.67 -7.59 -16.21
CA ASP A 129 -12.55 -8.76 -16.36
C ASP A 129 -13.25 -9.20 -15.06
N GLY A 130 -13.02 -8.48 -13.95
CA GLY A 130 -13.60 -8.76 -12.64
C GLY A 130 -12.78 -9.70 -11.77
N GLY A 131 -11.69 -10.26 -12.28
CA GLY A 131 -10.70 -11.01 -11.52
C GLY A 131 -9.63 -10.12 -10.91
N PHE A 132 -8.48 -10.72 -10.61
CA PHE A 132 -7.32 -10.00 -10.08
C PHE A 132 -6.03 -10.76 -10.36
N VAL A 133 -4.91 -10.05 -10.30
CA VAL A 133 -3.56 -10.62 -10.30
C VAL A 133 -2.98 -10.53 -8.90
N ALA A 134 -2.32 -11.60 -8.45
CA ALA A 134 -1.52 -11.61 -7.23
C ALA A 134 -0.07 -11.95 -7.55
N THR A 135 0.87 -11.24 -6.90
CA THR A 135 2.29 -11.54 -6.97
C THR A 135 2.83 -11.83 -5.57
N PHE A 136 3.79 -12.73 -5.47
CA PHE A 136 4.53 -12.98 -4.25
C PHE A 136 5.83 -13.73 -4.53
N GLU A 137 6.83 -13.50 -3.70
CA GLU A 137 8.01 -14.34 -3.64
C GLU A 137 7.67 -15.62 -2.89
N ALA A 138 7.67 -16.73 -3.62
CA ALA A 138 7.37 -18.05 -3.08
C ALA A 138 8.67 -18.81 -2.81
N HIS A 139 8.75 -19.44 -1.65
CA HIS A 139 9.84 -20.30 -1.23
C HIS A 139 9.33 -21.74 -1.14
N GLY A 140 9.83 -22.59 -2.01
CA GLY A 140 9.52 -24.03 -2.01
C GLY A 140 10.27 -24.76 -0.92
N LEU A 141 9.60 -25.73 -0.31
CA LEU A 141 10.23 -26.70 0.58
C LEU A 141 10.73 -27.86 -0.27
N VAL A 142 12.04 -28.03 -0.35
CA VAL A 142 12.57 -29.15 -1.09
C VAL A 142 12.83 -30.32 -0.15
N SER A 143 11.83 -31.20 -0.04
CA SER A 143 12.08 -32.56 0.42
C SER A 143 12.59 -33.41 -0.77
N ALA A 144 13.30 -34.49 -0.51
CA ALA A 144 13.75 -35.40 -1.57
C ALA A 144 12.59 -35.95 -2.44
N LYS A 145 11.35 -35.95 -1.92
CA LYS A 145 10.14 -36.35 -2.64
C LYS A 145 9.62 -35.26 -3.57
N ASP A 146 9.76 -33.99 -3.17
CA ASP A 146 9.25 -32.85 -3.92
C ASP A 146 10.20 -32.44 -5.04
N PHE A 147 11.47 -32.83 -4.93
CA PHE A 147 12.48 -32.65 -5.99
C PHE A 147 12.07 -33.31 -7.31
N ASP A 148 11.52 -34.54 -7.22
CA ASP A 148 11.07 -35.28 -8.39
C ASP A 148 9.84 -34.64 -9.06
N ASN A 149 9.04 -33.91 -8.30
CA ASN A 149 7.83 -33.24 -8.77
C ASN A 149 8.02 -31.75 -9.15
N LYS A 150 9.21 -31.19 -8.88
CA LYS A 150 9.53 -29.77 -9.13
C LYS A 150 8.51 -28.80 -8.56
N LYS A 151 7.85 -29.16 -7.45
CA LYS A 151 6.80 -28.36 -6.80
C LYS A 151 7.43 -27.22 -6.03
N LEU A 152 7.12 -25.97 -6.43
CA LEU A 152 7.58 -24.77 -5.76
C LEU A 152 6.60 -24.35 -4.66
N PHE A 153 5.33 -24.29 -5.00
CA PHE A 153 4.31 -23.66 -4.17
C PHE A 153 2.94 -24.29 -4.43
N SER A 154 2.02 -24.19 -3.50
CA SER A 154 0.66 -24.68 -3.70
C SER A 154 -0.35 -23.78 -3.03
N VAL A 155 -1.47 -23.60 -3.71
CA VAL A 155 -2.58 -22.74 -3.29
C VAL A 155 -3.85 -23.58 -3.28
N VAL A 156 -4.64 -23.44 -2.23
CA VAL A 156 -6.02 -23.94 -2.16
C VAL A 156 -6.93 -22.83 -2.66
N GLN A 157 -7.64 -23.10 -3.73
CA GLN A 157 -8.56 -22.17 -4.38
C GLN A 157 -9.88 -22.04 -3.60
N ALA A 158 -10.73 -21.10 -3.98
CA ALA A 158 -12.00 -20.83 -3.30
C ALA A 158 -12.96 -22.02 -3.29
N ASP A 159 -12.90 -22.91 -4.28
CA ASP A 159 -13.68 -24.15 -4.38
C ASP A 159 -13.09 -25.32 -3.55
N GLY A 160 -11.97 -25.10 -2.87
CA GLY A 160 -11.24 -26.10 -2.09
C GLY A 160 -10.28 -26.98 -2.90
N SER A 161 -10.19 -26.80 -4.20
CA SER A 161 -9.22 -27.53 -5.04
C SER A 161 -7.80 -26.97 -4.85
N SER A 162 -6.80 -27.83 -4.97
CA SER A 162 -5.40 -27.40 -4.88
C SER A 162 -4.81 -27.15 -6.26
N TYR A 163 -4.14 -26.02 -6.41
CA TYR A 163 -3.34 -25.65 -7.57
C TYR A 163 -1.85 -25.66 -7.23
N ASN A 164 -1.08 -26.49 -7.95
CA ASN A 164 0.36 -26.64 -7.72
C ASN A 164 1.13 -25.80 -8.73
N ILE A 165 2.05 -24.98 -8.26
CA ILE A 165 3.01 -24.24 -9.06
C ILE A 165 4.29 -25.05 -9.11
N THR A 166 4.71 -25.44 -10.31
CA THR A 166 5.91 -26.25 -10.56
C THR A 166 6.94 -25.46 -11.37
N LEU A 167 8.20 -25.85 -11.28
CA LEU A 167 9.28 -25.31 -12.09
C LEU A 167 9.59 -26.25 -13.24
N ASP A 168 9.77 -25.71 -14.44
CA ASP A 168 10.12 -26.50 -15.64
C ASP A 168 11.61 -26.88 -15.70
N THR A 169 12.43 -26.27 -14.85
CA THR A 169 13.88 -26.46 -14.79
C THR A 169 14.30 -27.18 -13.52
N GLU A 170 15.56 -27.59 -13.43
CA GLU A 170 16.12 -28.14 -12.20
C GLU A 170 15.97 -27.14 -11.05
N LEU A 171 15.63 -27.65 -9.87
CA LEU A 171 15.58 -26.87 -8.64
C LEU A 171 17.02 -26.61 -8.17
N HIS A 172 17.34 -25.36 -7.89
CA HIS A 172 18.61 -24.97 -7.33
C HIS A 172 18.45 -24.74 -5.83
N LEU A 173 18.98 -25.68 -5.06
CA LEU A 173 18.87 -25.63 -3.61
C LEU A 173 19.84 -24.62 -3.02
N GLY A 174 19.31 -23.68 -2.27
CA GLY A 174 20.13 -22.84 -1.41
C GLY A 174 20.69 -23.56 -0.20
N SER A 175 21.48 -22.87 0.60
CA SER A 175 22.06 -23.40 1.84
C SER A 175 21.00 -23.89 2.85
N SER A 176 19.74 -23.48 2.67
CA SER A 176 18.57 -23.85 3.50
C SER A 176 17.69 -24.93 2.87
N ASN A 177 18.11 -25.55 1.77
CA ASN A 177 17.28 -26.49 1.01
C ASN A 177 15.94 -25.89 0.55
N THR A 178 15.95 -24.61 0.15
CA THR A 178 14.79 -23.92 -0.38
C THR A 178 15.08 -23.35 -1.75
N GLU A 179 14.10 -23.37 -2.64
CA GLU A 179 14.08 -22.64 -3.90
C GLU A 179 13.15 -21.45 -3.74
N ALA A 180 13.57 -20.27 -4.18
CA ALA A 180 12.73 -19.09 -4.20
C ALA A 180 12.52 -18.59 -5.63
N ALA A 181 11.32 -18.17 -5.94
CA ALA A 181 10.99 -17.54 -7.21
C ALA A 181 9.80 -16.58 -7.04
N ASN A 182 9.72 -15.60 -7.91
CA ASN A 182 8.55 -14.74 -7.97
C ASN A 182 7.43 -15.43 -8.74
N VAL A 183 6.27 -15.52 -8.13
CA VAL A 183 5.08 -16.14 -8.70
C VAL A 183 4.05 -15.06 -9.01
N ILE A 184 3.46 -15.13 -10.20
CA ILE A 184 2.33 -14.32 -10.61
C ILE A 184 1.15 -15.27 -10.84
N LEU A 185 0.04 -15.01 -10.17
CA LEU A 185 -1.20 -15.76 -10.34
C LEU A 185 -2.30 -14.83 -10.83
N LYS A 186 -3.01 -15.24 -11.88
CA LYS A 186 -4.26 -14.60 -12.29
C LYS A 186 -5.42 -15.43 -11.77
N PHE A 187 -6.34 -14.76 -11.11
CA PHE A 187 -7.57 -15.33 -10.58
C PHE A 187 -8.79 -14.76 -11.32
N ASP A 188 -9.80 -15.58 -11.50
CA ASP A 188 -11.13 -15.12 -11.87
C ASP A 188 -11.86 -14.46 -10.68
N ALA A 189 -13.06 -13.92 -10.91
CA ALA A 189 -13.88 -13.28 -9.88
C ALA A 189 -14.34 -14.22 -8.75
N ASN A 190 -14.24 -15.55 -8.97
CA ASN A 190 -14.66 -16.58 -8.02
C ASN A 190 -13.49 -17.15 -7.20
N GLY A 191 -12.26 -16.67 -7.42
CA GLY A 191 -11.08 -17.13 -6.71
C GLY A 191 -10.47 -18.42 -7.28
N SER A 192 -10.78 -18.77 -8.53
CA SER A 192 -10.13 -19.85 -9.26
C SER A 192 -8.94 -19.31 -10.06
N ILE A 193 -7.83 -20.06 -10.10
CA ILE A 193 -6.63 -19.66 -10.82
C ILE A 193 -6.82 -19.96 -12.31
N GLU A 194 -6.73 -18.92 -13.15
CA GLU A 194 -6.79 -19.05 -14.60
C GLU A 194 -5.43 -19.43 -15.18
N TRP A 195 -4.37 -18.84 -14.66
CA TRP A 195 -3.00 -19.14 -15.04
C TRP A 195 -1.99 -18.75 -13.94
N SER A 196 -0.78 -19.33 -14.05
CA SER A 196 0.39 -18.96 -13.24
C SER A 196 1.59 -18.66 -14.11
N ARG A 197 2.48 -17.75 -13.65
CA ARG A 197 3.80 -17.51 -14.24
C ARG A 197 4.82 -17.48 -13.12
N VAL A 198 6.00 -18.01 -13.43
CA VAL A 198 7.12 -18.01 -12.51
C VAL A 198 8.27 -17.23 -13.14
N LEU A 199 8.71 -16.19 -12.45
CA LEU A 199 9.88 -15.40 -12.81
C LEU A 199 11.06 -15.87 -11.96
N ARG A 200 12.15 -16.19 -12.62
CA ARG A 200 13.34 -16.72 -11.94
C ARG A 200 14.54 -15.82 -12.19
N SER A 201 15.35 -15.64 -11.17
CA SER A 201 16.68 -15.08 -11.32
C SER A 201 17.69 -16.17 -11.64
N LYS A 202 18.78 -15.81 -12.32
CA LYS A 202 19.92 -16.70 -12.48
C LYS A 202 20.51 -17.04 -11.12
N VAL A 203 20.75 -18.31 -10.90
CA VAL A 203 21.46 -18.77 -9.71
C VAL A 203 22.93 -18.38 -9.85
N LEU A 204 23.45 -17.65 -8.88
CA LEU A 204 24.84 -17.28 -8.81
C LEU A 204 25.60 -18.38 -8.06
N THR A 205 26.14 -19.34 -8.80
CA THR A 205 26.93 -20.48 -8.24
C THR A 205 28.30 -20.07 -7.71
N ASP A 206 28.79 -18.90 -8.11
CA ASP A 206 30.17 -18.48 -7.86
C ASP A 206 30.33 -17.65 -6.57
N ILE A 207 29.27 -17.55 -5.76
CA ILE A 207 29.35 -16.81 -4.51
C ILE A 207 29.59 -17.75 -3.36
N PRO A 208 30.80 -17.70 -2.76
CA PRO A 208 31.09 -18.49 -1.58
C PRO A 208 30.12 -18.14 -0.45
N ASN A 209 29.46 -19.14 0.11
CA ASN A 209 28.55 -19.07 1.26
C ASN A 209 27.15 -18.49 1.05
N SER A 210 26.70 -18.23 -0.18
CA SER A 210 25.35 -17.79 -0.42
C SER A 210 24.77 -18.34 -1.74
N PRO A 211 24.58 -19.64 -1.86
CA PRO A 211 24.13 -20.26 -3.12
C PRO A 211 22.66 -20.11 -3.44
N SER A 212 21.87 -19.39 -2.66
CA SER A 212 20.42 -19.42 -2.74
C SER A 212 19.77 -18.10 -3.11
N LEU A 213 20.47 -17.19 -3.74
CA LEU A 213 19.90 -15.89 -3.92
C LEU A 213 19.27 -15.74 -5.30
N THR A 214 18.03 -16.17 -5.38
CA THR A 214 17.07 -15.58 -6.29
C THR A 214 16.82 -14.15 -5.82
N ASN A 215 17.57 -13.21 -6.32
CA ASN A 215 17.53 -11.85 -5.83
C ASN A 215 16.73 -10.95 -6.78
N THR A 216 15.48 -11.29 -6.99
CA THR A 216 14.50 -10.42 -7.64
C THR A 216 13.42 -10.11 -6.65
N ASN A 217 13.23 -8.85 -6.36
CA ASN A 217 12.12 -8.37 -5.54
C ASN A 217 11.08 -7.74 -6.44
N LEU A 218 9.85 -8.25 -6.40
CA LEU A 218 8.68 -7.62 -6.99
C LEU A 218 8.01 -6.75 -5.92
N ASN A 219 8.31 -5.46 -5.91
CA ASN A 219 7.85 -4.56 -4.86
C ASN A 219 6.56 -3.84 -5.21
N ALA A 220 6.14 -3.88 -6.47
CA ALA A 220 4.95 -3.18 -6.91
C ALA A 220 4.28 -3.88 -8.09
N LEU A 221 2.96 -3.77 -8.12
CA LEU A 221 2.07 -4.36 -9.12
C LEU A 221 0.95 -3.40 -9.45
N THR A 222 0.61 -3.24 -10.72
CA THR A 222 -0.62 -2.60 -11.20
C THR A 222 -1.08 -3.21 -12.50
N THR A 223 -2.33 -2.97 -12.88
CA THR A 223 -2.94 -3.42 -14.14
C THR A 223 -3.58 -2.24 -14.86
N ASP A 224 -3.72 -2.36 -16.18
CA ASP A 224 -4.46 -1.39 -16.99
C ASP A 224 -5.86 -1.89 -17.36
N GLU A 225 -6.63 -1.06 -18.08
CA GLU A 225 -7.98 -1.38 -18.52
C GLU A 225 -8.03 -2.50 -19.57
N ASP A 226 -6.94 -2.76 -20.28
CA ASP A 226 -6.81 -3.85 -21.26
C ASP A 226 -6.40 -5.18 -20.60
N GLY A 227 -6.13 -5.15 -19.30
CA GLY A 227 -5.69 -6.29 -18.50
C GLY A 227 -4.18 -6.55 -18.57
N ASN A 228 -3.39 -5.66 -19.19
CA ASN A 228 -1.94 -5.78 -19.12
C ASN A 228 -1.47 -5.57 -17.69
N ILE A 229 -0.37 -6.22 -17.35
CA ILE A 229 0.16 -6.29 -15.99
C ILE A 229 1.52 -5.60 -15.97
N TYR A 230 1.69 -4.72 -15.00
CA TYR A 230 2.95 -4.01 -14.78
C TYR A 230 3.51 -4.40 -13.43
N ILE A 231 4.70 -4.98 -13.44
CA ILE A 231 5.45 -5.36 -12.25
C ILE A 231 6.72 -4.54 -12.17
N ALA A 232 7.09 -4.14 -10.97
CA ALA A 232 8.29 -3.34 -10.75
C ALA A 232 9.06 -3.77 -9.51
N GLY A 233 10.35 -3.50 -9.49
CA GLY A 233 11.22 -3.83 -8.39
C GLY A 233 12.70 -3.75 -8.76
N ASN A 234 13.48 -4.64 -8.19
CA ASN A 234 14.89 -4.79 -8.50
C ASN A 234 15.28 -6.25 -8.78
N TYR A 235 16.32 -6.46 -9.55
CA TYR A 235 16.90 -7.77 -9.79
C TYR A 235 18.44 -7.70 -9.80
N ARG A 236 19.04 -8.83 -9.52
CA ARG A 236 20.50 -9.01 -9.55
C ARG A 236 20.82 -10.12 -10.55
N SER A 237 21.87 -9.96 -11.34
CA SER A 237 22.29 -10.88 -12.39
C SER A 237 21.32 -10.94 -13.61
N GLU A 238 20.54 -11.97 -13.75
CA GLU A 238 19.62 -12.16 -14.87
C GLU A 238 18.21 -12.47 -14.35
N LEU A 239 17.19 -11.89 -14.96
CA LEU A 239 15.78 -12.19 -14.70
C LEU A 239 15.18 -12.84 -15.95
N TYR A 240 14.61 -14.02 -15.78
CA TYR A 240 13.98 -14.81 -16.82
C TYR A 240 12.47 -14.66 -16.77
N ILE A 241 11.87 -14.22 -17.87
CA ILE A 241 10.44 -13.92 -18.00
C ILE A 241 9.85 -14.71 -19.17
N PRO A 242 8.76 -15.48 -18.96
CA PRO A 242 8.13 -16.25 -20.04
C PRO A 242 7.59 -15.38 -21.17
N LYS A 243 7.73 -15.86 -22.42
CA LYS A 243 7.13 -15.25 -23.62
C LYS A 243 6.04 -16.16 -24.21
N ALA A 244 5.13 -15.57 -24.98
CA ALA A 244 3.98 -16.28 -25.55
C ALA A 244 4.37 -17.36 -26.57
N ASP A 245 5.55 -17.30 -27.17
CA ASP A 245 6.11 -18.28 -28.11
C ASP A 245 6.83 -19.45 -27.41
N ASN A 246 6.67 -19.59 -26.08
CA ASN A 246 7.36 -20.55 -25.22
C ASN A 246 8.89 -20.32 -25.13
N THR A 247 9.38 -19.17 -25.52
CA THR A 247 10.73 -18.73 -25.24
C THR A 247 10.77 -17.92 -23.95
N THR A 248 11.96 -17.45 -23.58
CA THR A 248 12.19 -16.66 -22.39
C THR A 248 12.86 -15.34 -22.77
N GLU A 249 12.33 -14.24 -22.27
CA GLU A 249 13.06 -12.97 -22.23
C GLU A 249 14.06 -13.01 -21.09
N THR A 250 15.28 -12.54 -21.35
CA THR A 250 16.34 -12.45 -20.34
C THR A 250 16.73 -11.01 -20.16
N LEU A 251 16.39 -10.45 -19.02
CA LEU A 251 16.92 -9.15 -18.60
C LEU A 251 18.25 -9.39 -17.90
N SER A 252 19.30 -8.72 -18.38
CA SER A 252 20.66 -8.90 -17.85
C SER A 252 21.10 -7.67 -17.08
N CYS A 253 21.47 -7.85 -15.83
CA CYS A 253 22.03 -6.80 -14.98
C CYS A 253 23.50 -6.55 -15.34
N GLY A 254 23.81 -5.34 -15.77
CA GLY A 254 25.19 -4.93 -16.07
C GLY A 254 26.11 -4.84 -14.85
N ASN A 255 25.54 -4.85 -13.65
CA ASN A 255 26.24 -4.63 -12.38
C ASN A 255 26.73 -5.91 -11.67
N SER A 256 26.60 -7.08 -12.29
CA SER A 256 27.01 -8.36 -11.68
C SER A 256 28.50 -8.45 -11.28
N ALA A 257 29.33 -7.49 -11.71
CA ALA A 257 30.78 -7.45 -11.45
C ALA A 257 31.17 -6.87 -10.07
N GLY A 258 30.23 -6.36 -9.29
CA GLY A 258 30.52 -5.70 -8.01
C GLY A 258 30.26 -6.54 -6.75
N TRP A 259 30.04 -7.84 -6.89
CA TRP A 259 29.71 -8.70 -5.75
C TRP A 259 30.96 -9.06 -4.93
N SER A 260 31.05 -8.49 -3.74
CA SER A 260 32.20 -8.74 -2.82
C SER A 260 31.99 -9.91 -1.86
N GLY A 261 31.01 -10.78 -2.09
CA GLY A 261 30.79 -11.99 -1.28
C GLY A 261 29.84 -11.82 -0.08
N ASN A 262 29.35 -10.63 0.19
CA ASN A 262 28.29 -10.39 1.19
C ASN A 262 26.97 -10.07 0.47
N ALA A 263 25.91 -10.78 0.83
CA ALA A 263 24.56 -10.57 0.26
C ALA A 263 24.02 -9.14 0.42
N GLN A 264 24.59 -8.38 1.34
CA GLN A 264 24.22 -6.99 1.62
C GLN A 264 24.90 -5.97 0.68
N ASP A 265 25.98 -6.36 0.00
CA ASP A 265 26.77 -5.48 -0.88
C ASP A 265 26.40 -5.65 -2.37
N ALA A 266 25.37 -6.43 -2.66
CA ALA A 266 25.02 -6.74 -4.03
C ALA A 266 24.23 -5.57 -4.65
N THR A 267 24.80 -4.99 -5.67
CA THR A 267 24.15 -3.99 -6.51
C THR A 267 23.05 -4.64 -7.35
N GLY A 268 21.85 -4.05 -7.34
CA GLY A 268 20.73 -4.48 -8.17
C GLY A 268 20.37 -3.44 -9.22
N GLU A 269 19.73 -3.86 -10.29
CA GLU A 269 19.14 -2.96 -11.27
C GLU A 269 17.65 -2.87 -11.08
N LEU A 270 17.10 -1.68 -11.33
CA LEU A 270 15.68 -1.43 -11.31
C LEU A 270 15.04 -1.93 -12.59
N PHE A 271 13.83 -2.42 -12.49
CA PHE A 271 13.02 -2.75 -13.64
C PHE A 271 11.55 -2.37 -13.46
N ILE A 272 10.91 -2.06 -14.56
CA ILE A 272 9.46 -2.14 -14.75
C ILE A 272 9.24 -3.02 -15.96
N VAL A 273 8.45 -4.06 -15.81
CA VAL A 273 8.11 -5.00 -16.88
C VAL A 273 6.63 -4.91 -17.17
N LYS A 274 6.31 -4.81 -18.46
CA LYS A 274 4.97 -4.98 -19.00
C LYS A 274 4.79 -6.42 -19.43
N LEU A 275 3.77 -7.08 -18.87
CA LEU A 275 3.26 -8.36 -19.32
C LEU A 275 1.89 -8.15 -19.96
N ASN A 276 1.55 -8.95 -20.96
CA ASN A 276 0.19 -8.95 -21.49
C ASN A 276 -0.81 -9.57 -20.47
N LYS A 277 -2.10 -9.53 -20.79
CA LYS A 277 -3.17 -10.07 -19.95
C LYS A 277 -3.03 -11.57 -19.63
N ASP A 278 -2.26 -12.31 -20.43
CA ASP A 278 -1.99 -13.73 -20.24
C ASP A 278 -0.67 -13.96 -19.46
N GLY A 279 -0.04 -12.89 -18.97
CA GLY A 279 1.17 -12.93 -18.13
C GLY A 279 2.47 -13.15 -18.88
N PHE A 280 2.52 -12.92 -20.19
CA PHE A 280 3.72 -13.04 -20.99
C PHE A 280 4.40 -11.69 -21.22
N PHE A 281 5.72 -11.70 -21.29
CA PHE A 281 6.53 -10.52 -21.54
C PHE A 281 6.15 -9.79 -22.84
N GLU A 282 6.01 -8.48 -22.75
CA GLU A 282 5.83 -7.59 -23.90
C GLU A 282 6.94 -6.55 -24.03
N ASN A 283 7.26 -5.87 -22.94
CA ASN A 283 8.24 -4.78 -22.95
C ASN A 283 8.80 -4.53 -21.55
N SER A 284 9.85 -3.71 -21.46
CA SER A 284 10.44 -3.33 -20.16
C SER A 284 11.05 -1.93 -20.19
N LEU A 285 11.11 -1.32 -19.02
CA LEU A 285 11.88 -0.12 -18.73
C LEU A 285 12.92 -0.48 -17.66
N LEU A 286 14.19 -0.31 -17.99
CA LEU A 286 15.29 -0.73 -17.14
C LEU A 286 16.12 0.47 -16.72
N ALA A 287 16.64 0.42 -15.50
CA ALA A 287 17.74 1.30 -15.11
C ALA A 287 19.06 0.80 -15.65
N SER A 288 20.01 1.70 -15.79
CA SER A 288 21.40 1.43 -16.10
C SER A 288 22.32 2.16 -15.15
N GLY A 289 23.50 1.62 -14.89
CA GLY A 289 24.50 2.25 -14.04
C GLY A 289 24.78 1.45 -12.77
N LYS A 290 25.61 2.00 -11.87
CA LYS A 290 26.01 1.32 -10.63
C LYS A 290 25.29 1.93 -9.43
N SER A 291 24.64 1.08 -8.67
CA SER A 291 24.02 1.46 -7.40
C SER A 291 24.45 0.51 -6.28
N GLU A 292 24.71 1.03 -5.09
CA GLU A 292 24.84 0.22 -3.88
C GLU A 292 23.46 -0.36 -3.50
N PHE A 293 22.43 0.45 -3.71
CA PHE A 293 21.04 0.08 -3.47
C PHE A 293 20.16 0.83 -4.47
N SER A 294 19.24 0.13 -5.10
CA SER A 294 18.19 0.74 -5.89
C SER A 294 16.94 -0.12 -5.87
N ASP A 295 15.78 0.53 -5.81
CA ASP A 295 14.50 -0.13 -5.70
C ASP A 295 13.38 0.72 -6.29
N ILE A 296 12.41 0.10 -6.97
CA ILE A 296 11.12 0.72 -7.25
C ILE A 296 10.15 0.18 -6.20
N ASP A 297 9.67 1.09 -5.36
CA ASP A 297 8.82 0.73 -4.23
C ASP A 297 7.33 0.73 -4.60
N ASN A 298 6.91 1.57 -5.55
CA ASN A 298 5.52 1.74 -5.91
C ASN A 298 5.33 1.99 -7.40
N ILE A 299 4.17 1.57 -7.90
CA ILE A 299 3.73 1.78 -9.28
C ILE A 299 2.23 2.11 -9.29
N ALA A 300 1.79 2.99 -10.20
CA ALA A 300 0.39 3.31 -10.43
C ALA A 300 0.15 3.49 -11.92
N TYR A 301 -0.99 3.02 -12.41
CA TYR A 301 -1.42 3.21 -13.79
C TYR A 301 -2.47 4.32 -13.90
N GLY A 302 -2.42 5.07 -14.98
CA GLY A 302 -3.48 6.00 -15.34
C GLY A 302 -3.24 6.71 -16.67
N SER A 303 -4.29 6.81 -17.48
CA SER A 303 -4.27 7.54 -18.75
C SER A 303 -3.16 7.12 -19.72
N GLY A 304 -2.93 5.81 -19.86
CA GLY A 304 -1.92 5.25 -20.75
C GLY A 304 -0.48 5.44 -20.29
N LYS A 305 -0.27 5.72 -19.00
CA LYS A 305 1.04 5.89 -18.38
C LYS A 305 1.18 5.06 -17.12
N ILE A 306 2.42 4.67 -16.86
CA ILE A 306 2.86 4.13 -15.59
C ILE A 306 3.60 5.23 -14.84
N TYR A 307 3.16 5.49 -13.62
CA TYR A 307 3.85 6.34 -12.65
C TYR A 307 4.52 5.45 -11.62
N PHE A 308 5.72 5.80 -11.23
CA PHE A 308 6.51 5.00 -10.29
C PHE A 308 7.31 5.87 -9.34
N SER A 309 7.64 5.30 -8.19
CA SER A 309 8.54 5.91 -7.23
C SER A 309 9.45 4.87 -6.61
N GLY A 310 10.65 5.30 -6.28
CA GLY A 310 11.67 4.41 -5.77
C GLY A 310 12.74 5.12 -4.97
N ARG A 311 13.73 4.35 -4.56
CA ARG A 311 14.88 4.80 -3.80
C ARG A 311 16.15 4.29 -4.44
N ALA A 312 17.20 5.08 -4.36
CA ALA A 312 18.51 4.71 -4.85
C ALA A 312 19.63 5.26 -3.98
N LYS A 313 20.76 4.59 -4.02
CA LYS A 313 22.04 5.06 -3.46
C LYS A 313 23.15 4.59 -4.39
N LYS A 314 24.02 5.48 -4.81
CA LYS A 314 25.17 5.15 -5.67
C LYS A 314 26.26 4.43 -4.87
N VAL A 315 27.15 3.72 -5.57
CA VAL A 315 28.39 3.18 -5.00
C VAL A 315 29.40 4.31 -4.81
N ASP A 316 29.55 5.17 -5.83
CA ASP A 316 30.45 6.33 -5.84
C ASP A 316 29.71 7.54 -6.43
N ASP A 317 30.05 8.74 -6.00
CA ASP A 317 29.43 9.98 -6.54
C ASP A 317 29.72 10.17 -8.04
N ALA A 318 30.80 9.61 -8.56
CA ALA A 318 31.13 9.61 -9.97
C ALA A 318 30.28 8.64 -10.81
N ASP A 319 29.58 7.68 -10.19
CA ASP A 319 28.72 6.73 -10.90
C ASP A 319 27.49 7.45 -11.49
N VAL A 320 27.08 7.00 -12.67
CA VAL A 320 25.84 7.45 -13.31
C VAL A 320 24.79 6.38 -13.17
N LEU A 321 23.64 6.75 -12.61
CA LEU A 321 22.46 5.91 -12.57
C LEU A 321 21.37 6.61 -13.40
N SER A 322 20.72 5.89 -14.32
CA SER A 322 19.73 6.47 -15.21
C SER A 322 18.63 5.46 -15.56
N ILE A 323 17.46 5.97 -15.94
CA ILE A 323 16.38 5.23 -16.55
C ILE A 323 16.10 5.87 -17.91
N ASP A 324 16.14 5.08 -18.98
CA ASP A 324 15.94 5.54 -20.37
C ASP A 324 16.82 6.78 -20.71
N GLY A 325 18.08 6.78 -20.25
CA GLY A 325 19.03 7.87 -20.46
C GLY A 325 18.78 9.14 -19.62
N GLN A 326 17.73 9.17 -18.81
CA GLN A 326 17.46 10.26 -17.86
C GLN A 326 18.09 9.95 -16.50
N ASN A 327 18.94 10.86 -16.01
CA ASN A 327 19.74 10.63 -14.81
C ASN A 327 18.90 10.61 -13.53
N ILE A 328 19.20 9.65 -12.65
CA ILE A 328 18.82 9.68 -11.25
C ILE A 328 20.01 10.25 -10.47
N ASN A 329 19.89 11.50 -10.01
CA ASN A 329 20.94 12.19 -9.26
C ASN A 329 21.03 11.69 -7.81
N ALA A 330 21.20 10.38 -7.65
CA ALA A 330 21.32 9.76 -6.35
C ALA A 330 22.63 10.15 -5.65
N SER A 331 22.61 10.13 -4.32
CA SER A 331 23.81 10.32 -3.48
C SER A 331 24.53 9.00 -3.27
N ALA A 332 25.86 9.04 -3.14
CA ALA A 332 26.65 7.90 -2.67
C ALA A 332 26.66 7.76 -1.14
N SER A 333 26.23 8.78 -0.39
CA SER A 333 26.24 8.77 1.07
C SER A 333 24.85 8.58 1.69
N LEU A 334 23.78 9.02 1.04
CA LEU A 334 22.42 9.03 1.55
C LEU A 334 21.46 8.30 0.60
N GLN A 335 20.41 7.69 1.14
CA GLN A 335 19.31 7.21 0.31
C GLN A 335 18.64 8.40 -0.37
N THR A 336 18.31 8.24 -1.64
CA THR A 336 17.72 9.27 -2.49
C THR A 336 16.40 8.76 -3.03
N MET A 337 15.34 9.55 -2.92
CA MET A 337 14.05 9.26 -3.54
C MET A 337 14.03 9.77 -4.97
N PHE A 338 13.51 8.96 -5.88
CA PHE A 338 13.21 9.36 -7.25
C PHE A 338 11.78 8.91 -7.62
N TYR A 339 11.23 9.52 -8.66
CA TYR A 339 9.96 9.14 -9.24
C TYR A 339 9.91 9.53 -10.71
N GLY A 340 9.00 8.93 -11.44
CA GLY A 340 8.88 9.19 -12.87
C GLY A 340 7.56 8.74 -13.45
N ALA A 341 7.42 9.00 -14.74
CA ALA A 341 6.34 8.49 -15.56
C ALA A 341 6.90 7.87 -16.84
N ALA A 342 6.23 6.84 -17.33
CA ALA A 342 6.56 6.19 -18.59
C ALA A 342 5.31 5.85 -19.40
N SER A 343 5.42 5.92 -20.70
CA SER A 343 4.38 5.50 -21.64
C SER A 343 4.16 3.99 -21.59
N THR A 344 2.92 3.54 -21.56
CA THR A 344 2.59 2.10 -21.62
C THR A 344 2.71 1.50 -23.04
N THR A 345 2.83 2.35 -24.07
CA THR A 345 2.92 1.91 -25.46
C THR A 345 4.32 1.40 -25.81
N ASP A 346 5.35 2.14 -25.43
CA ASP A 346 6.73 1.85 -25.78
C ASP A 346 7.67 1.70 -24.58
N MET A 347 7.13 1.81 -23.35
CA MET A 347 7.86 1.74 -22.08
C MET A 347 9.01 2.72 -21.99
N LYS A 348 8.83 3.94 -22.56
CA LYS A 348 9.82 5.01 -22.45
C LYS A 348 9.45 6.02 -21.38
N ALA A 349 10.49 6.50 -20.67
CA ALA A 349 10.31 7.47 -19.62
C ALA A 349 9.95 8.86 -20.17
N ASP A 350 8.82 9.40 -19.76
CA ASP A 350 8.44 10.78 -20.05
C ASP A 350 9.29 11.77 -19.22
N PHE A 351 9.43 11.49 -17.95
CA PHE A 351 10.31 12.23 -17.04
C PHE A 351 10.81 11.35 -15.90
N ILE A 352 11.99 11.69 -15.39
CA ILE A 352 12.56 11.20 -14.13
C ILE A 352 12.90 12.41 -13.27
N LYS A 353 12.41 12.42 -12.05
CA LYS A 353 12.70 13.45 -11.04
C LYS A 353 13.41 12.82 -9.86
N THR A 354 14.40 13.53 -9.36
CA THR A 354 15.16 13.14 -8.17
C THR A 354 14.95 14.19 -7.08
N LEU A 355 14.70 13.74 -5.87
CA LEU A 355 14.68 14.62 -4.69
C LEU A 355 16.03 14.56 -4.00
N ALA A 356 16.72 15.68 -3.93
CA ALA A 356 18.00 15.76 -3.25
C ALA A 356 17.84 15.41 -1.78
N SER A 357 18.74 14.59 -1.26
CA SER A 357 18.69 14.07 0.11
C SER A 357 19.28 15.08 1.08
N VAL A 358 18.55 15.35 2.15
CA VAL A 358 19.01 16.21 3.26
C VAL A 358 19.16 15.34 4.52
N ALA A 359 20.40 15.21 4.99
CA ALA A 359 20.70 14.39 6.16
C ALA A 359 20.03 14.96 7.43
N ASN A 360 19.67 14.07 8.34
CA ASN A 360 19.25 14.43 9.68
C ASN A 360 20.44 14.90 10.54
N SER A 361 20.19 15.25 11.80
CA SER A 361 21.23 15.72 12.75
C SER A 361 22.37 14.70 13.04
N LYS A 362 22.23 13.45 12.59
CA LYS A 362 23.25 12.40 12.71
C LYS A 362 23.99 12.13 11.38
N GLY A 363 23.76 12.93 10.36
CA GLY A 363 24.38 12.74 9.05
C GLY A 363 23.83 11.54 8.28
N SER A 364 22.63 11.08 8.60
CA SER A 364 22.00 9.93 7.93
C SER A 364 20.64 10.30 7.35
N MET A 365 20.16 9.48 6.43
CA MET A 365 18.82 9.55 5.89
C MET A 365 18.31 8.14 5.61
N VAL A 366 17.09 7.85 6.05
CA VAL A 366 16.36 6.62 5.71
C VAL A 366 14.99 7.02 5.18
N ILE A 367 14.60 6.40 4.09
CA ILE A 367 13.32 6.61 3.43
C ILE A 367 12.57 5.29 3.40
N GLN A 368 11.29 5.33 3.76
CA GLN A 368 10.33 4.28 3.49
C GLN A 368 9.23 4.86 2.62
N ASN A 369 9.32 4.62 1.33
CA ASN A 369 8.32 5.05 0.36
C ASN A 369 7.20 4.00 0.33
N LYS A 370 6.00 4.34 0.79
CA LYS A 370 4.97 3.36 1.11
C LYS A 370 3.79 3.35 0.15
N ASN A 371 3.50 4.46 -0.49
CA ASN A 371 2.38 4.54 -1.42
C ASN A 371 2.59 5.63 -2.47
N LEU A 372 2.10 5.36 -3.66
CA LEU A 372 1.96 6.28 -4.77
C LEU A 372 0.52 6.20 -5.28
N LYS A 373 -0.16 7.33 -5.35
CA LYS A 373 -1.50 7.42 -5.92
C LYS A 373 -1.61 8.51 -6.95
N LEU A 374 -2.20 8.16 -8.09
CA LEU A 374 -2.58 9.12 -9.13
C LEU A 374 -4.03 9.56 -8.91
N ALA A 375 -4.24 10.87 -8.91
CA ALA A 375 -5.56 11.42 -8.76
C ALA A 375 -5.69 12.86 -9.25
N ASP A 376 -6.73 13.17 -10.02
CA ASP A 376 -7.01 14.51 -10.56
C ASP A 376 -5.80 15.14 -11.27
N GLY A 377 -5.00 14.34 -11.98
CA GLY A 377 -3.79 14.79 -12.65
C GLY A 377 -2.62 15.10 -11.70
N LYS A 378 -2.68 14.63 -10.45
CA LYS A 378 -1.62 14.79 -9.45
C LYS A 378 -1.13 13.44 -8.94
N LEU A 379 0.15 13.41 -8.59
CA LEU A 379 0.80 12.30 -7.90
C LEU A 379 0.89 12.61 -6.42
N TYR A 380 0.47 11.67 -5.59
CA TYR A 380 0.57 11.74 -4.14
C TYR A 380 1.48 10.63 -3.64
N PHE A 381 2.56 11.02 -2.99
CA PHE A 381 3.52 10.09 -2.38
C PHE A 381 3.39 10.14 -0.87
N THR A 382 3.36 8.98 -0.23
CA THR A 382 3.37 8.89 1.23
C THR A 382 4.37 7.87 1.72
N GLY A 383 4.89 8.11 2.89
CA GLY A 383 5.89 7.24 3.49
C GLY A 383 6.41 7.79 4.80
N SER A 384 7.63 7.39 5.15
CA SER A 384 8.33 7.89 6.34
C SER A 384 9.77 8.25 6.00
N VAL A 385 10.29 9.27 6.66
CA VAL A 385 11.66 9.75 6.47
C VAL A 385 12.30 10.15 7.81
N ASN A 386 13.58 9.85 7.95
CA ASN A 386 14.46 10.54 8.92
C ASN A 386 15.52 11.30 8.12
N GLY A 387 15.40 12.60 8.07
CA GLY A 387 16.09 13.47 7.14
C GLY A 387 15.06 14.28 6.35
N GLY A 388 15.35 14.66 5.15
CA GLY A 388 14.44 15.49 4.35
C GLY A 388 14.74 15.43 2.85
N PHE A 389 13.91 16.10 2.11
CA PHE A 389 14.01 16.24 0.66
C PHE A 389 14.22 17.71 0.29
N ALA A 390 14.99 17.96 -0.75
CA ALA A 390 15.04 19.23 -1.45
C ALA A 390 14.82 18.98 -2.94
N GLU A 391 14.37 19.99 -3.66
CA GLU A 391 14.39 19.91 -5.12
C GLU A 391 15.84 19.83 -5.61
N ASP A 392 16.06 19.13 -6.71
CA ASP A 392 17.40 18.99 -7.29
C ASP A 392 18.04 20.37 -7.55
N GLY A 393 19.27 20.52 -7.08
CA GLY A 393 20.01 21.80 -7.14
C GLY A 393 19.61 22.86 -6.10
N LYS A 394 18.64 22.57 -5.20
CA LYS A 394 18.24 23.47 -4.11
C LYS A 394 18.72 22.94 -2.75
N THR A 395 18.95 23.86 -1.81
CA THR A 395 19.38 23.55 -0.44
C THR A 395 18.24 23.65 0.58
N GLU A 396 17.15 24.31 0.23
CA GLU A 396 15.99 24.43 1.12
C GLU A 396 15.23 23.10 1.18
N ALA A 397 15.19 22.50 2.38
CA ALA A 397 14.54 21.22 2.60
C ALA A 397 13.04 21.40 2.83
N PHE A 398 12.26 20.52 2.25
CA PHE A 398 10.83 20.34 2.51
C PHE A 398 10.56 18.90 3.01
N ALA A 399 9.39 18.66 3.60
CA ALA A 399 9.04 17.38 4.20
C ALA A 399 10.22 16.80 5.01
N SER A 400 10.76 17.60 5.93
CA SER A 400 12.00 17.29 6.63
C SER A 400 11.77 16.94 8.08
N ASN A 401 12.62 16.02 8.56
CA ASN A 401 12.70 15.60 9.96
C ASN A 401 14.16 15.53 10.39
N ASN A 402 14.54 16.42 11.30
CA ASN A 402 15.92 16.47 11.80
C ASN A 402 16.24 15.41 12.87
N GLY A 403 15.24 14.62 13.30
CA GLY A 403 15.41 13.54 14.27
C GLY A 403 15.92 12.24 13.64
N THR A 404 16.29 11.29 14.51
CA THR A 404 16.72 9.94 14.08
C THR A 404 15.56 8.96 13.89
N MET A 405 14.37 9.30 14.36
CA MET A 405 13.18 8.48 14.21
C MET A 405 12.50 8.81 12.89
N LEU A 406 11.95 7.80 12.24
CA LEU A 406 11.16 7.97 11.03
C LEU A 406 9.89 8.77 11.34
N LYS A 407 9.58 9.73 10.48
CA LYS A 407 8.35 10.53 10.51
C LYS A 407 7.63 10.41 9.18
N GLY A 408 6.31 10.40 9.24
CA GLY A 408 5.48 10.37 8.05
C GLY A 408 5.68 11.60 7.17
N PHE A 409 5.53 11.44 5.86
CA PHE A 409 5.47 12.52 4.90
C PHE A 409 4.36 12.31 3.87
N VAL A 410 3.89 13.41 3.29
CA VAL A 410 3.05 13.46 2.10
C VAL A 410 3.66 14.45 1.14
N LEU A 411 3.81 14.06 -0.13
CA LEU A 411 4.22 14.94 -1.24
C LEU A 411 3.13 14.95 -2.30
N LYS A 412 2.92 16.11 -2.92
CA LYS A 412 2.03 16.30 -4.07
C LYS A 412 2.85 16.83 -5.24
N ALA A 413 2.73 16.19 -6.39
CA ALA A 413 3.40 16.61 -7.63
C ALA A 413 2.42 16.63 -8.80
N ASP A 414 2.72 17.44 -9.81
CA ASP A 414 1.99 17.42 -11.07
C ASP A 414 2.29 16.15 -11.86
N ALA A 415 1.27 15.42 -12.31
CA ALA A 415 1.45 14.16 -13.01
C ALA A 415 1.99 14.28 -14.44
N THR A 416 1.98 15.49 -15.02
CA THR A 416 2.48 15.74 -16.36
C THR A 416 3.96 16.15 -16.36
N THR A 417 4.34 17.03 -15.43
CA THR A 417 5.69 17.59 -15.37
C THR A 417 6.57 16.95 -14.29
N GLY A 418 5.96 16.32 -13.31
CA GLY A 418 6.63 15.79 -12.13
C GLY A 418 7.03 16.87 -11.11
N ASP A 419 6.65 18.13 -11.28
CA ASP A 419 7.07 19.18 -10.36
C ASP A 419 6.33 19.10 -9.02
N ILE A 420 7.06 19.23 -7.90
CA ILE A 420 6.48 19.24 -6.56
C ILE A 420 5.67 20.53 -6.36
N GLU A 421 4.41 20.36 -5.97
CA GLU A 421 3.49 21.46 -5.71
C GLU A 421 3.29 21.74 -4.21
N ALA A 422 3.29 20.69 -3.40
CA ALA A 422 3.11 20.81 -1.95
C ALA A 422 3.75 19.63 -1.21
N SER A 423 4.06 19.84 0.05
CA SER A 423 4.60 18.81 0.93
C SER A 423 4.15 18.99 2.37
N TYR A 424 4.07 17.89 3.10
CA TYR A 424 3.82 17.88 4.54
C TYR A 424 4.69 16.82 5.22
N CYS A 425 5.29 17.15 6.37
CA CYS A 425 6.01 16.21 7.21
C CYS A 425 5.42 16.22 8.62
N PHE A 426 5.18 15.05 9.18
CA PHE A 426 4.67 14.89 10.56
C PHE A 426 5.79 15.07 11.59
N ALA A 427 6.65 16.07 11.42
CA ALA A 427 7.86 16.27 12.22
C ALA A 427 7.59 16.41 13.72
N ASP A 428 6.45 17.01 14.10
CA ASP A 428 6.07 17.26 15.49
C ASP A 428 5.52 16.02 16.21
N SER A 429 5.18 14.95 15.49
CA SER A 429 4.71 13.71 16.10
C SER A 429 5.86 13.00 16.81
N LYS A 430 5.61 12.26 17.89
CA LYS A 430 6.59 11.35 18.49
C LYS A 430 6.64 10.00 17.78
N SER A 431 5.91 9.85 16.68
CA SER A 431 5.71 8.56 16.07
C SER A 431 6.85 8.13 15.17
N VAL A 432 7.08 6.83 15.18
CA VAL A 432 7.79 6.09 14.16
C VAL A 432 6.74 5.41 13.30
N SER A 433 6.45 5.88 12.12
CA SER A 433 5.51 5.16 11.28
C SER A 433 5.60 5.48 9.80
N ALA A 434 5.30 4.45 9.06
CA ALA A 434 5.00 4.56 7.65
C ALA A 434 3.54 5.00 7.52
N TYR A 435 3.31 6.14 6.92
CA TYR A 435 1.97 6.62 6.62
C TYR A 435 1.57 6.20 5.20
N TYR A 436 0.38 5.63 5.09
CA TYR A 436 -0.25 5.39 3.81
C TYR A 436 -1.30 6.48 3.60
N GLY A 437 -1.18 7.20 2.50
CA GLY A 437 -2.11 8.28 2.17
C GLY A 437 -3.12 7.82 1.14
N THR A 438 -4.31 8.36 1.27
CA THR A 438 -5.34 8.32 0.25
C THR A 438 -6.15 9.60 0.33
N TRP A 439 -7.05 9.86 -0.61
CA TRP A 439 -7.80 11.11 -0.61
C TRP A 439 -9.30 10.87 -0.63
N ILE A 440 -10.06 11.83 -0.07
CA ILE A 440 -11.52 11.88 -0.17
C ILE A 440 -11.92 13.30 -0.57
N GLY A 441 -12.51 13.46 -1.74
CA GLY A 441 -12.98 14.75 -2.22
C GLY A 441 -11.87 15.81 -2.24
N ASP A 442 -12.01 16.83 -1.40
CA ASP A 442 -11.04 17.93 -1.23
C ASP A 442 -10.01 17.68 -0.10
N LYS A 443 -9.98 16.48 0.46
CA LYS A 443 -9.08 16.11 1.55
C LYS A 443 -8.15 14.97 1.18
N ILE A 444 -6.97 14.99 1.77
CA ILE A 444 -6.07 13.86 1.85
C ILE A 444 -6.21 13.26 3.25
N VAL A 445 -6.34 11.94 3.34
CA VAL A 445 -6.33 11.23 4.61
C VAL A 445 -5.07 10.37 4.66
N ALA A 446 -4.15 10.71 5.53
CA ALA A 446 -2.97 9.90 5.82
C ALA A 446 -3.27 9.01 7.03
N THR A 447 -3.03 7.71 6.88
CA THR A 447 -3.18 6.75 7.96
C THR A 447 -1.84 6.46 8.60
N GLY A 448 -1.78 6.32 9.90
CA GLY A 448 -0.51 6.08 10.57
C GLY A 448 -0.68 5.75 12.04
N TYR A 449 0.47 5.66 12.69
CA TYR A 449 0.58 5.41 14.11
C TYR A 449 1.22 6.60 14.79
N ASP A 450 0.57 7.19 15.79
CA ASP A 450 1.11 8.27 16.61
C ASP A 450 1.27 7.82 18.06
N MET A 451 2.52 7.72 18.51
CA MET A 451 2.85 7.37 19.91
C MET A 451 2.40 8.43 20.93
N ASN A 452 2.07 9.64 20.48
CA ASN A 452 1.51 10.67 21.37
C ASN A 452 0.00 10.51 21.57
N ALA A 453 -0.69 9.86 20.64
CA ALA A 453 -2.09 9.60 20.81
C ALA A 453 -2.30 8.55 21.90
N ALA A 454 -3.29 8.74 22.75
CA ALA A 454 -3.69 7.76 23.75
C ALA A 454 -4.13 6.41 23.10
N VAL A 455 -4.31 6.44 21.80
CA VAL A 455 -4.82 5.35 20.98
C VAL A 455 -3.98 5.25 19.71
N GLY A 456 -2.89 4.76 19.65
CA GLY A 456 -1.85 4.64 18.62
C GLY A 456 -2.19 4.83 17.14
N HIS A 457 -3.38 4.42 16.63
CA HIS A 457 -3.77 4.59 15.21
C HIS A 457 -4.57 5.86 14.99
N VAL A 458 -4.18 6.59 13.94
CA VAL A 458 -4.78 7.88 13.61
C VAL A 458 -5.05 8.00 12.11
N PHE A 459 -6.11 8.72 11.79
CA PHE A 459 -6.30 9.37 10.50
C PHE A 459 -5.93 10.85 10.65
N THR A 460 -4.98 11.30 9.85
CA THR A 460 -4.63 12.71 9.76
C THR A 460 -5.19 13.27 8.47
N VAL A 461 -6.00 14.30 8.59
CA VAL A 461 -6.65 14.96 7.46
C VAL A 461 -5.85 16.19 7.08
N LEU A 462 -5.52 16.27 5.80
CA LEU A 462 -4.80 17.37 5.17
C LEU A 462 -5.69 18.00 4.09
N ASN A 463 -5.54 19.30 3.93
CA ASN A 463 -6.10 20.01 2.77
C ASN A 463 -5.46 19.47 1.48
N LYS A 464 -6.27 19.12 0.48
CA LYS A 464 -5.79 18.54 -0.78
C LYS A 464 -4.89 19.49 -1.59
N GLU A 465 -5.14 20.78 -1.51
CA GLU A 465 -4.40 21.77 -2.30
C GLU A 465 -3.09 22.18 -1.64
N THR A 466 -3.13 22.46 -0.32
CA THR A 466 -1.97 22.99 0.40
C THR A 466 -1.19 21.94 1.18
N LEU A 467 -1.78 20.75 1.41
CA LEU A 467 -1.33 19.71 2.34
C LEU A 467 -1.20 20.18 3.79
N GLU A 468 -1.78 21.34 4.14
CA GLU A 468 -1.85 21.77 5.54
C GLU A 468 -2.72 20.81 6.35
N LYS A 469 -2.23 20.49 7.54
CA LYS A 469 -2.97 19.62 8.47
C LYS A 469 -4.21 20.35 9.00
N GLU A 470 -5.36 19.70 8.85
CA GLU A 470 -6.61 20.22 9.38
C GLU A 470 -6.98 19.54 10.70
N GLU A 471 -6.89 18.19 10.77
CA GLU A 471 -7.32 17.44 11.93
C GLU A 471 -6.60 16.10 12.07
N THR A 472 -6.66 15.52 13.28
CA THR A 472 -6.21 14.14 13.56
C THR A 472 -7.27 13.42 14.37
N ILE A 473 -7.70 12.24 13.87
CA ILE A 473 -8.71 11.39 14.49
C ILE A 473 -8.05 10.11 14.97
N SER A 474 -8.18 9.80 16.25
CA SER A 474 -7.75 8.51 16.80
C SER A 474 -8.80 7.44 16.51
N VAL A 475 -8.39 6.27 16.00
CA VAL A 475 -9.33 5.25 15.54
C VAL A 475 -9.16 3.87 16.19
N CYS A 476 -8.00 3.56 16.72
CA CYS A 476 -7.75 2.25 17.32
C CYS A 476 -6.67 2.32 18.38
N ASN A 477 -6.90 1.68 19.51
CA ASN A 477 -5.85 1.44 20.49
C ASN A 477 -4.93 0.35 19.96
N THR A 478 -3.65 0.64 19.99
CA THR A 478 -2.67 -0.36 19.63
C THR A 478 -2.31 -1.22 20.82
N PHE A 479 -2.17 -2.45 20.57
CA PHE A 479 -1.81 -3.54 21.47
C PHE A 479 -0.39 -3.45 22.04
N GLY A 480 0.12 -2.25 22.28
CA GLY A 480 1.45 -2.04 22.88
C GLY A 480 2.63 -2.36 21.95
N SER A 481 2.42 -2.45 20.66
CA SER A 481 3.48 -2.70 19.68
C SER A 481 3.24 -1.96 18.37
N ILE A 482 4.32 -1.73 17.63
CA ILE A 482 4.31 -1.02 16.35
C ILE A 482 3.38 -1.75 15.39
N ALA A 483 2.33 -1.09 14.95
CA ALA A 483 1.44 -1.63 13.95
C ALA A 483 2.00 -1.38 12.56
N MET A 484 1.98 -2.41 11.74
CA MET A 484 2.17 -2.30 10.31
C MET A 484 0.79 -2.11 9.68
N ILE A 485 0.66 -1.11 8.82
CA ILE A 485 -0.61 -0.79 8.16
C ILE A 485 -0.48 -1.21 6.70
N ALA A 486 -1.44 -1.99 6.22
CA ALA A 486 -1.59 -2.23 4.78
C ALA A 486 -2.01 -0.95 4.08
N THR A 487 -1.76 -0.87 2.79
CA THR A 487 -2.27 0.23 1.96
C THR A 487 -3.78 0.36 2.16
N PRO A 488 -4.28 1.51 2.59
CA PRO A 488 -5.71 1.67 2.82
C PRO A 488 -6.46 1.68 1.50
N LEU A 489 -7.64 1.06 1.49
CA LEU A 489 -8.60 1.19 0.41
C LEU A 489 -9.57 2.32 0.73
N GLN A 490 -9.76 3.21 -0.25
CA GLN A 490 -10.82 4.20 -0.24
C GLN A 490 -11.94 3.80 -1.18
N ASP A 491 -13.16 3.81 -0.68
CA ASP A 491 -14.38 3.62 -1.45
C ASP A 491 -15.40 4.70 -1.09
N GLY A 492 -15.49 5.75 -1.88
CA GLY A 492 -16.24 6.96 -1.51
C GLY A 492 -15.70 7.58 -0.22
N ASN A 493 -16.57 7.72 0.79
CA ASN A 493 -16.17 8.18 2.12
C ASN A 493 -15.77 7.06 3.08
N THR A 494 -15.67 5.82 2.58
CA THR A 494 -15.29 4.67 3.38
C THR A 494 -13.80 4.40 3.23
N PHE A 495 -13.15 4.13 4.36
CA PHE A 495 -11.78 3.65 4.44
C PHE A 495 -11.72 2.28 5.04
N VAL A 496 -11.00 1.37 4.38
CA VAL A 496 -10.64 0.08 4.92
C VAL A 496 -9.15 0.07 5.18
N VAL A 497 -8.76 -0.21 6.41
CA VAL A 497 -7.36 -0.27 6.83
C VAL A 497 -7.05 -1.62 7.46
N GLY A 498 -5.85 -2.12 7.22
CA GLY A 498 -5.33 -3.33 7.85
C GLY A 498 -4.26 -2.98 8.87
N ASN A 499 -4.37 -3.55 10.06
CA ASN A 499 -3.43 -3.38 11.15
C ASN A 499 -2.88 -4.70 11.63
N ARG A 500 -1.68 -4.65 12.19
CA ARG A 500 -1.10 -5.76 12.92
C ARG A 500 -1.16 -5.46 14.41
N GLY A 501 -1.73 -6.37 15.18
CA GLY A 501 -1.86 -6.22 16.62
C GLY A 501 -1.51 -7.48 17.39
N LYS A 502 -1.21 -7.33 18.68
CA LYS A 502 -0.93 -8.44 19.60
C LYS A 502 -1.75 -8.29 20.86
N GLY A 503 -2.44 -9.34 21.27
CA GLY A 503 -3.26 -9.36 22.48
C GLY A 503 -4.60 -10.07 22.25
N GLU A 504 -5.32 -10.30 23.35
CA GLU A 504 -6.61 -11.00 23.28
C GLU A 504 -7.71 -10.11 22.69
N THR A 505 -7.62 -8.81 22.91
CA THR A 505 -8.62 -7.86 22.42
C THR A 505 -7.99 -6.55 21.96
N ALA A 506 -8.49 -6.02 20.84
CA ALA A 506 -8.30 -4.66 20.41
C ALA A 506 -9.42 -3.76 20.94
N THR A 507 -9.10 -2.53 21.22
CA THR A 507 -10.10 -1.50 21.45
C THR A 507 -10.17 -0.60 20.22
N ILE A 508 -11.30 -0.68 19.51
CA ILE A 508 -11.56 0.14 18.34
C ILE A 508 -12.44 1.29 18.76
N LEU A 509 -12.09 2.50 18.35
CA LEU A 509 -12.87 3.70 18.64
C LEU A 509 -13.94 3.92 17.56
N ASN A 510 -15.13 4.25 18.04
CA ASN A 510 -16.23 4.73 17.22
C ASN A 510 -16.69 6.07 17.84
N GLY A 511 -16.04 7.15 17.44
CA GLY A 511 -16.17 8.43 18.14
C GLY A 511 -15.68 8.33 19.58
N SER A 512 -16.55 8.54 20.57
CA SER A 512 -16.27 8.38 22.01
C SER A 512 -16.51 6.96 22.55
N GLU A 513 -17.14 6.11 21.76
CA GLU A 513 -17.44 4.73 22.14
C GLU A 513 -16.28 3.80 21.80
N THR A 514 -16.16 2.72 22.56
CA THR A 514 -15.13 1.70 22.37
C THR A 514 -15.76 0.37 22.04
N THR A 515 -15.29 -0.28 20.99
CA THR A 515 -15.71 -1.63 20.61
C THR A 515 -14.53 -2.59 20.82
N PRO A 516 -14.64 -3.58 21.72
CA PRO A 516 -13.62 -4.61 21.84
C PRO A 516 -13.72 -5.59 20.66
N LEU A 517 -12.59 -5.93 20.07
CA LEU A 517 -12.47 -6.95 19.03
C LEU A 517 -11.51 -8.03 19.52
N ALA A 518 -11.92 -9.28 19.46
CA ALA A 518 -11.03 -10.40 19.71
C ALA A 518 -10.01 -10.52 18.57
N VAL A 519 -8.72 -10.41 18.89
CA VAL A 519 -7.64 -10.43 17.90
C VAL A 519 -6.86 -11.73 17.93
N GLY A 520 -6.94 -12.46 19.04
CA GLY A 520 -6.27 -13.73 19.21
C GLY A 520 -5.62 -13.92 20.58
N SER A 521 -4.65 -14.81 20.71
CA SER A 521 -3.98 -15.06 21.98
C SER A 521 -2.96 -13.96 22.33
N LYS A 522 -2.68 -13.76 23.62
CA LYS A 522 -1.66 -12.81 24.11
C LYS A 522 -0.27 -13.00 23.50
N SER A 523 0.02 -14.21 23.03
CA SER A 523 1.35 -14.60 22.58
C SER A 523 1.57 -14.37 21.09
N TYR A 524 0.51 -14.24 20.30
CA TYR A 524 0.59 -14.19 18.85
C TYR A 524 0.13 -12.86 18.28
N TRP A 525 0.70 -12.49 17.14
CA TRP A 525 0.24 -11.38 16.36
C TRP A 525 -1.01 -11.76 15.57
N GLY A 526 -1.93 -10.83 15.41
CA GLY A 526 -3.07 -10.93 14.53
C GLY A 526 -3.12 -9.75 13.56
N VAL A 527 -3.87 -9.91 12.49
CA VAL A 527 -4.24 -8.85 11.56
C VAL A 527 -5.65 -8.41 11.88
N VAL A 528 -5.90 -7.12 11.91
CA VAL A 528 -7.23 -6.54 12.07
C VAL A 528 -7.52 -5.67 10.87
N TYR A 529 -8.61 -5.97 10.17
CA TYR A 529 -9.16 -5.12 9.14
C TYR A 529 -10.34 -4.33 9.71
N MET A 530 -10.37 -3.04 9.42
CA MET A 530 -11.38 -2.12 9.92
C MET A 530 -11.87 -1.25 8.78
N SER A 531 -13.18 -1.09 8.69
CA SER A 531 -13.83 -0.17 7.76
C SER A 531 -14.42 1.00 8.51
N TYR A 532 -14.08 2.22 8.10
CA TYR A 532 -14.57 3.46 8.67
C TYR A 532 -15.26 4.31 7.61
N ALA A 533 -16.42 4.87 7.96
CA ALA A 533 -16.99 6.00 7.24
C ALA A 533 -16.41 7.29 7.81
N LEU A 534 -15.84 8.13 6.97
CA LEU A 534 -15.36 9.46 7.34
C LEU A 534 -16.39 10.51 6.97
N ASN A 535 -16.89 11.22 7.97
CA ASN A 535 -17.78 12.34 7.81
C ASN A 535 -16.97 13.62 8.00
N PHE A 536 -16.59 14.24 6.91
CA PHE A 536 -16.10 15.61 6.91
C PHE A 536 -17.33 16.48 7.06
N GLY A 537 -17.66 16.84 8.29
CA GLY A 537 -18.86 17.62 8.55
C GLY A 537 -18.99 18.75 7.54
N THR A 538 -19.97 18.64 6.71
CA THR A 538 -20.23 19.64 5.68
C THR A 538 -20.65 20.94 6.36
N THR A 539 -19.72 21.88 6.52
CA THR A 539 -20.10 23.30 6.63
C THR A 539 -20.63 23.80 5.28
N GLY A 540 -20.79 22.88 4.33
CA GLY A 540 -21.28 23.13 2.98
C GLY A 540 -22.78 23.33 2.99
N ILE A 541 -23.21 24.41 2.41
CA ILE A 541 -24.58 24.60 1.95
C ILE A 541 -24.79 23.57 0.84
N GLU A 542 -25.54 22.51 1.11
CA GLU A 542 -25.90 21.54 0.09
C GLU A 542 -26.65 22.26 -1.05
N LYS A 543 -26.19 22.03 -2.27
CA LYS A 543 -26.92 22.48 -3.45
C LYS A 543 -28.10 21.54 -3.64
N ALA A 544 -29.24 21.82 -2.98
CA ALA A 544 -30.42 21.04 -3.23
C ALA A 544 -30.92 21.28 -4.65
N ALA A 545 -31.11 20.22 -5.40
CA ALA A 545 -32.08 20.25 -6.47
C ALA A 545 -33.46 20.36 -5.80
N ILE A 546 -34.09 21.54 -5.86
CA ILE A 546 -35.47 21.72 -5.42
C ILE A 546 -36.30 20.97 -6.45
N THR A 547 -36.68 19.73 -6.15
CA THR A 547 -37.79 19.07 -6.82
C THR A 547 -39.07 19.69 -6.22
N ASP A 548 -39.94 20.17 -7.06
CA ASP A 548 -41.20 20.85 -6.74
C ASP A 548 -41.95 20.17 -5.58
N ALA A 549 -41.74 20.71 -4.39
CA ALA A 549 -42.58 20.39 -3.23
C ALA A 549 -43.42 21.62 -2.94
N GLU A 550 -44.69 21.60 -3.37
CA GLU A 550 -45.66 22.68 -3.24
C GLU A 550 -45.90 23.18 -1.80
N ASP A 551 -45.34 22.54 -0.76
CA ASP A 551 -45.56 22.86 0.65
C ASP A 551 -44.29 23.17 1.50
N ALA A 552 -43.11 23.28 0.92
CA ALA A 552 -41.92 23.57 1.69
C ALA A 552 -41.85 25.03 2.14
N LYS A 553 -41.98 25.29 3.45
CA LYS A 553 -41.81 26.63 4.02
C LYS A 553 -40.32 27.00 4.03
N ALA A 554 -39.93 27.98 3.23
CA ALA A 554 -38.59 28.52 3.16
C ALA A 554 -38.47 29.84 3.94
N TYR A 555 -37.34 30.01 4.60
CA TYR A 555 -37.00 31.20 5.38
C TYR A 555 -35.64 31.73 4.99
N ASN A 556 -35.43 33.04 5.02
CA ASN A 556 -34.10 33.64 4.90
C ASN A 556 -33.36 33.57 6.26
N LEU A 557 -32.09 33.99 6.29
CA LEU A 557 -31.27 34.01 7.52
C LEU A 557 -31.84 34.93 8.62
N ALA A 558 -32.72 35.84 8.29
CA ALA A 558 -33.43 36.70 9.25
C ALA A 558 -34.73 36.06 9.78
N GLY A 559 -35.03 34.80 9.40
CA GLY A 559 -36.22 34.09 9.82
C GLY A 559 -37.51 34.53 9.10
N GLN A 560 -37.44 35.34 8.06
CA GLN A 560 -38.59 35.78 7.25
C GLN A 560 -38.89 34.71 6.20
N ARG A 561 -40.18 34.44 6.00
CA ARG A 561 -40.63 33.50 4.98
C ARG A 561 -40.33 34.06 3.58
N VAL A 562 -39.69 33.26 2.75
CA VAL A 562 -39.30 33.61 1.39
C VAL A 562 -39.74 32.51 0.40
N ASN A 563 -39.69 32.81 -0.88
CA ASN A 563 -39.87 31.78 -1.90
C ASN A 563 -38.69 30.81 -1.85
N PRO A 564 -38.89 29.50 -1.88
CA PRO A 564 -37.79 28.51 -1.89
C PRO A 564 -36.74 28.76 -2.98
N ALA A 565 -37.13 29.33 -4.11
CA ALA A 565 -36.24 29.67 -5.22
C ALA A 565 -35.58 31.06 -5.11
N SER A 566 -35.78 31.80 -4.02
CA SER A 566 -35.18 33.13 -3.85
C SER A 566 -33.66 33.04 -3.86
N LYS A 567 -32.99 33.95 -4.59
CA LYS A 567 -31.52 34.02 -4.62
C LYS A 567 -30.97 34.26 -3.22
N GLY A 568 -29.83 33.60 -2.94
CA GLY A 568 -29.18 33.71 -1.64
C GLY A 568 -29.39 32.46 -0.77
N ILE A 569 -29.15 32.61 0.53
CA ILE A 569 -29.28 31.49 1.48
C ILE A 569 -30.73 31.40 1.95
N THR A 570 -31.34 30.24 1.72
CA THR A 570 -32.68 29.91 2.23
C THR A 570 -32.60 28.73 3.20
N ILE A 571 -33.50 28.68 4.18
CA ILE A 571 -33.66 27.58 5.14
C ILE A 571 -34.97 26.89 4.84
N ILE A 572 -34.93 25.62 4.47
CA ILE A 572 -36.11 24.79 4.18
C ILE A 572 -36.03 23.54 5.07
N ASN A 573 -37.09 23.32 5.86
CA ASN A 573 -37.13 22.18 6.80
C ASN A 573 -35.92 22.07 7.73
N GLY A 574 -35.32 23.21 8.13
CA GLY A 574 -34.16 23.26 8.99
C GLY A 574 -32.81 23.16 8.27
N HIS A 575 -32.79 22.89 6.96
CA HIS A 575 -31.58 22.80 6.14
C HIS A 575 -31.34 24.13 5.39
N LYS A 576 -30.03 24.47 5.23
CA LYS A 576 -29.62 25.70 4.51
C LYS A 576 -29.32 25.37 3.04
N TYR A 577 -29.86 26.18 2.14
CA TYR A 577 -29.67 26.05 0.69
C TYR A 577 -29.14 27.38 0.12
N LEU A 578 -28.23 27.31 -0.84
CA LEU A 578 -27.75 28.47 -1.59
C LEU A 578 -28.33 28.43 -3.00
N ASN A 579 -29.24 29.35 -3.27
CA ASN A 579 -29.78 29.57 -4.60
C ASN A 579 -28.98 30.68 -5.31
N LYS A 580 -28.37 30.34 -6.45
CA LYS A 580 -27.55 31.27 -7.27
C LYS A 580 -28.40 32.17 -8.15
#